data_2813362f1fb222ba837cb0af1dedd8a2
#
_entry.id   2813362f1fb222ba837cb0af1dedd8a2
#
_cell.length_a   1.000
_cell.length_b   1.000
_cell.length_c   1.000
_cell.angle_alpha   90.00
_cell.angle_beta   90.00
_cell.angle_gamma   90.00
#
_symmetry.space_group_name_H-M   'P 1'
#
loop_
_entity.id
_entity.type
_entity.pdbx_description
1 polymer ?
#
loop_
_entity_poly.entity_id
_entity_poly.type
_entity_poly.pdbx_seq_one_letter_code
_entity_poly.pdbx_strand_id
1 'polypeptide(L)'
;MKAYLATFLKYKYLLHNLISRDLKVKYRRSTLGLLWSVLNPLLMSIVISIVFQNFFRFDVPNFAIYYLTGSLIFNFMNEATSSAMVSIVGNAPLIKKVYIPKYIFPLEKVMFAFVNMLFSMIALVIMMGVTKLGIIGSAADLNISWTIVLFFIPMLYTLVFSLGLGLILAAVNVYFRDVGHLYSVWTMAWMYLTPIIYPMNVVEGTWAMNIIRLNPMYY
;
A
#
# COMPACT_ATOMS: atom_id res chain seq x y z
N MET A 1 16.92 -10.53 -23.14
CA MET A 1 15.87 -11.02 -22.23
C MET A 1 16.29 -12.28 -21.48
N LYS A 2 16.73 -13.35 -22.11
CA LYS A 2 17.14 -14.62 -21.43
C LYS A 2 18.23 -14.43 -20.35
N ALA A 3 19.23 -13.56 -20.57
CA ALA A 3 20.30 -13.31 -19.62
C ALA A 3 19.79 -12.62 -18.32
N TYR A 4 18.86 -11.68 -18.41
CA TYR A 4 18.27 -11.02 -17.25
C TYR A 4 17.39 -11.96 -16.40
N LEU A 5 16.63 -12.85 -17.05
CA LEU A 5 15.86 -13.90 -16.39
C LEU A 5 16.75 -14.89 -15.67
N ALA A 6 17.86 -15.32 -16.29
CA ALA A 6 18.83 -16.22 -15.67
C ALA A 6 19.48 -15.56 -14.44
N THR A 7 19.83 -14.28 -14.52
CA THR A 7 20.35 -13.51 -13.39
C THR A 7 19.33 -13.39 -12.27
N PHE A 8 18.08 -13.09 -12.58
CA PHE A 8 17.00 -13.02 -11.58
C PHE A 8 16.79 -14.36 -10.87
N LEU A 9 16.75 -15.46 -11.61
CA LEU A 9 16.61 -16.80 -11.03
C LEU A 9 17.77 -17.18 -10.10
N LYS A 10 19.00 -16.74 -10.41
CA LYS A 10 20.17 -16.93 -9.56
C LYS A 10 20.00 -16.27 -8.19
N TYR A 11 19.36 -15.08 -8.13
CA TYR A 11 19.21 -14.30 -6.91
C TYR A 11 17.83 -14.47 -6.21
N LYS A 12 16.94 -15.36 -6.69
CA LYS A 12 15.61 -15.56 -6.10
C LYS A 12 15.67 -15.97 -4.62
N TYR A 13 16.64 -16.80 -4.24
CA TYR A 13 16.81 -17.23 -2.85
C TYR A 13 17.29 -16.07 -1.97
N LEU A 14 18.15 -15.21 -2.49
CA LEU A 14 18.55 -13.99 -1.79
C LEU A 14 17.36 -13.07 -1.58
N LEU A 15 16.54 -12.85 -2.61
CA LEU A 15 15.33 -12.05 -2.53
C LEU A 15 14.38 -12.58 -1.45
N HIS A 16 14.11 -13.88 -1.45
CA HIS A 16 13.26 -14.52 -0.45
C HIS A 16 13.83 -14.37 0.98
N ASN A 17 15.14 -14.55 1.15
CA ASN A 17 15.80 -14.39 2.46
C ASN A 17 15.74 -12.94 2.96
N LEU A 18 15.89 -11.95 2.07
CA LEU A 18 15.78 -10.54 2.41
C LEU A 18 14.36 -10.19 2.86
N ILE A 19 13.35 -10.62 2.12
CA ILE A 19 11.93 -10.40 2.47
C ILE A 19 11.62 -11.05 3.83
N SER A 20 12.02 -12.31 4.02
CA SER A 20 11.80 -13.05 5.27
C SER A 20 12.51 -12.40 6.46
N ARG A 21 13.73 -11.88 6.23
CA ARG A 21 14.48 -11.12 7.25
C ARG A 21 13.70 -9.87 7.66
N ASP A 22 13.23 -9.09 6.70
CA ASP A 22 12.57 -7.83 6.99
C ASP A 22 11.20 -8.02 7.65
N LEU A 23 10.46 -9.07 7.29
CA LEU A 23 9.25 -9.49 8.02
C LEU A 23 9.58 -9.83 9.48
N LYS A 24 10.62 -10.63 9.72
CA LYS A 24 11.06 -10.97 11.07
C LYS A 24 11.52 -9.74 11.87
N VAL A 25 12.26 -8.82 11.24
CA VAL A 25 12.78 -7.61 11.90
C VAL A 25 11.63 -6.67 12.27
N LYS A 26 10.66 -6.46 11.36
CA LYS A 26 9.49 -5.58 11.59
C LYS A 26 8.72 -5.99 12.86
N TYR A 27 8.63 -7.29 13.13
CA TYR A 27 7.79 -7.82 14.22
C TYR A 27 8.54 -8.43 15.40
N ARG A 28 9.87 -8.48 15.36
CA ARG A 28 10.72 -9.22 16.31
C ARG A 28 10.56 -8.82 17.78
N ARG A 29 10.26 -7.55 18.07
CA ARG A 29 10.18 -7.01 19.44
C ARG A 29 8.76 -6.67 19.88
N SER A 30 7.76 -7.12 19.14
CA SER A 30 6.37 -6.83 19.43
C SER A 30 5.68 -8.06 20.03
N THR A 31 4.94 -7.87 21.11
CA THR A 31 4.11 -8.93 21.75
C THR A 31 3.00 -9.41 20.82
N LEU A 32 2.40 -8.50 20.04
CA LEU A 32 1.35 -8.83 19.07
C LEU A 32 1.91 -9.19 17.69
N GLY A 33 3.20 -8.91 17.43
CA GLY A 33 3.86 -9.30 16.19
C GLY A 33 3.08 -8.93 14.92
N LEU A 34 2.85 -9.93 14.08
CA LEU A 34 2.11 -9.80 12.82
C LEU A 34 0.66 -9.32 12.99
N LEU A 35 0.05 -9.48 14.16
CA LEU A 35 -1.32 -9.00 14.39
C LEU A 35 -1.45 -7.49 14.20
N TRP A 36 -0.37 -6.73 14.40
CA TRP A 36 -0.39 -5.28 14.14
C TRP A 36 -0.66 -4.92 12.68
N SER A 37 -0.27 -5.76 11.72
CA SER A 37 -0.58 -5.52 10.31
C SER A 37 -2.09 -5.61 10.02
N VAL A 38 -2.84 -6.33 10.86
CA VAL A 38 -4.30 -6.46 10.79
C VAL A 38 -4.99 -5.44 11.68
N LEU A 39 -4.53 -5.29 12.94
CA LEU A 39 -5.17 -4.41 13.92
C LEU A 39 -5.06 -2.94 13.55
N ASN A 40 -3.91 -2.49 13.04
CA ASN A 40 -3.73 -1.08 12.70
C ASN A 40 -4.73 -0.60 11.64
N PRO A 41 -4.87 -1.23 10.45
CA PRO A 41 -5.88 -0.82 9.48
C PRO A 41 -7.32 -0.97 10.01
N LEU A 42 -7.62 -1.99 10.84
CA LEU A 42 -8.93 -2.14 11.46
C LEU A 42 -9.26 -0.97 12.38
N LEU A 43 -8.39 -0.67 13.34
CA LEU A 43 -8.60 0.43 14.28
C LEU A 43 -8.71 1.77 13.57
N MET A 44 -7.84 2.03 12.58
CA MET A 44 -7.91 3.26 11.79
C MET A 44 -9.20 3.37 11.01
N SER A 45 -9.70 2.29 10.41
CA SER A 45 -10.96 2.33 9.67
C SER A 45 -12.16 2.62 10.57
N ILE A 46 -12.17 2.10 11.80
CA ILE A 46 -13.20 2.39 12.79
C ILE A 46 -13.14 3.86 13.22
N VAL A 47 -11.95 4.37 13.56
CA VAL A 47 -11.79 5.78 13.99
C VAL A 47 -12.20 6.74 12.88
N ILE A 48 -11.72 6.52 11.66
CA ILE A 48 -12.05 7.36 10.51
C ILE A 48 -13.55 7.28 10.20
N SER A 49 -14.16 6.09 10.26
CA SER A 49 -15.60 5.92 10.06
C SER A 49 -16.42 6.72 11.08
N ILE A 50 -16.05 6.66 12.37
CA ILE A 50 -16.73 7.43 13.41
C ILE A 50 -16.65 8.94 13.14
N VAL A 51 -15.46 9.43 12.77
CA VAL A 51 -15.27 10.84 12.48
C VAL A 51 -16.08 11.28 11.25
N PHE A 52 -15.94 10.59 10.14
CA PHE A 52 -16.54 11.04 8.89
C PHE A 52 -18.06 10.81 8.80
N GLN A 53 -18.57 9.77 9.42
CA GLN A 53 -20.02 9.58 9.50
C GLN A 53 -20.72 10.54 10.47
N ASN A 54 -20.14 10.78 11.65
CA ASN A 54 -20.81 11.60 12.68
C ASN A 54 -20.56 13.11 12.49
N PHE A 55 -19.32 13.52 12.18
CA PHE A 55 -19.00 14.95 12.05
C PHE A 55 -19.26 15.49 10.65
N PHE A 56 -18.82 14.77 9.61
CA PHE A 56 -18.99 15.22 8.23
C PHE A 56 -20.29 14.73 7.59
N ARG A 57 -21.00 13.78 8.22
CA ARG A 57 -22.31 13.25 7.78
C ARG A 57 -22.28 12.76 6.33
N PHE A 58 -21.17 12.12 5.91
CA PHE A 58 -21.11 11.51 4.59
C PHE A 58 -22.08 10.33 4.53
N ASP A 59 -22.97 10.37 3.55
CA ASP A 59 -23.95 9.31 3.29
C ASP A 59 -23.32 8.22 2.41
N VAL A 60 -22.36 7.51 2.99
CA VAL A 60 -21.72 6.36 2.35
C VAL A 60 -22.02 5.12 3.17
N PRO A 61 -22.80 4.18 2.61
CA PRO A 61 -23.03 2.91 3.27
C PRO A 61 -21.72 2.21 3.61
N ASN A 62 -21.59 1.72 4.85
CA ASN A 62 -20.41 0.96 5.29
C ASN A 62 -19.07 1.71 5.07
N PHE A 63 -19.01 2.97 5.47
CA PHE A 63 -17.84 3.85 5.25
C PHE A 63 -16.52 3.22 5.72
N ALA A 64 -16.53 2.40 6.79
CA ALA A 64 -15.33 1.71 7.27
C ALA A 64 -14.74 0.76 6.21
N ILE A 65 -15.59 0.02 5.47
CA ILE A 65 -15.16 -0.87 4.39
C ILE A 65 -14.66 -0.05 3.20
N TYR A 66 -15.39 1.01 2.83
CA TYR A 66 -15.01 1.93 1.76
C TYR A 66 -13.60 2.50 2.00
N TYR A 67 -13.38 3.11 3.16
CA TYR A 67 -12.08 3.65 3.55
C TYR A 67 -10.99 2.58 3.58
N LEU A 68 -11.27 1.42 4.19
CA LEU A 68 -10.30 0.35 4.33
C LEU A 68 -9.84 -0.19 2.98
N THR A 69 -10.75 -0.36 2.03
CA THR A 69 -10.44 -0.84 0.67
C THR A 69 -9.49 0.11 -0.06
N GLY A 70 -9.79 1.41 -0.08
CA GLY A 70 -8.92 2.41 -0.73
C GLY A 70 -7.59 2.60 -0.01
N SER A 71 -7.63 2.66 1.33
CA SER A 71 -6.43 2.89 2.14
C SER A 71 -5.44 1.73 2.08
N LEU A 72 -5.87 0.48 1.95
CA LEU A 72 -4.98 -0.67 1.80
C LEU A 72 -4.11 -0.56 0.53
N ILE A 73 -4.72 -0.22 -0.59
CA ILE A 73 -4.02 -0.08 -1.88
C ILE A 73 -3.07 1.11 -1.83
N PHE A 74 -3.52 2.27 -1.33
CA PHE A 74 -2.71 3.46 -1.25
C PHE A 74 -1.52 3.29 -0.28
N ASN A 75 -1.76 2.74 0.92
CA ASN A 75 -0.71 2.49 1.91
C ASN A 75 0.31 1.49 1.38
N PHE A 76 -0.11 0.47 0.62
CA PHE A 76 0.80 -0.43 -0.05
C PHE A 76 1.70 0.33 -1.04
N MET A 77 1.14 1.13 -1.93
CA MET A 77 1.90 1.94 -2.89
C MET A 77 2.90 2.85 -2.17
N ASN A 78 2.46 3.55 -1.13
CA ASN A 78 3.30 4.46 -0.36
C ASN A 78 4.43 3.72 0.39
N GLU A 79 4.13 2.61 1.09
CA GLU A 79 5.14 1.77 1.78
C GLU A 79 6.15 1.19 0.79
N ALA A 80 5.67 0.65 -0.34
CA ALA A 80 6.50 0.05 -1.37
C ALA A 80 7.48 1.06 -1.98
N THR A 81 6.99 2.21 -2.43
CA THR A 81 7.81 3.21 -3.13
C THR A 81 8.75 3.95 -2.19
N SER A 82 8.28 4.33 -0.98
CA SER A 82 9.12 5.00 0.01
C SER A 82 10.24 4.10 0.52
N SER A 83 9.96 2.82 0.78
CA SER A 83 10.96 1.85 1.22
C SER A 83 11.95 1.50 0.10
N ALA A 84 11.47 1.36 -1.14
CA ALA A 84 12.30 1.12 -2.31
C ALA A 84 13.27 2.29 -2.55
N MET A 85 12.80 3.53 -2.40
CA MET A 85 13.60 4.75 -2.61
C MET A 85 14.88 4.75 -1.78
N VAL A 86 14.81 4.39 -0.50
CA VAL A 86 15.98 4.39 0.40
C VAL A 86 16.77 3.08 0.38
N SER A 87 16.32 2.06 -0.34
CA SER A 87 16.83 0.69 -0.25
C SER A 87 18.27 0.54 -0.70
N ILE A 88 18.71 1.23 -1.77
CA ILE A 88 20.08 1.14 -2.31
C ILE A 88 21.04 1.80 -1.33
N VAL A 89 20.72 2.99 -0.85
CA VAL A 89 21.57 3.74 0.10
C VAL A 89 21.65 3.00 1.44
N GLY A 90 20.54 2.48 1.93
CA GLY A 90 20.47 1.72 3.18
C GLY A 90 21.26 0.40 3.16
N ASN A 91 21.41 -0.23 1.99
CA ASN A 91 22.19 -1.46 1.82
C ASN A 91 23.60 -1.23 1.23
N ALA A 92 24.10 0.02 1.21
CA ALA A 92 25.42 0.34 0.70
C ALA A 92 26.58 -0.49 1.32
N PRO A 93 26.57 -0.79 2.64
CA PRO A 93 27.61 -1.66 3.23
C PRO A 93 27.64 -3.08 2.65
N LEU A 94 26.47 -3.62 2.29
CA LEU A 94 26.38 -4.96 1.68
C LEU A 94 26.80 -4.92 0.21
N ILE A 95 26.39 -3.90 -0.53
CA ILE A 95 26.74 -3.70 -1.94
C ILE A 95 28.25 -3.57 -2.14
N LYS A 96 28.94 -2.95 -1.18
CA LYS A 96 30.41 -2.80 -1.22
C LYS A 96 31.17 -4.11 -0.96
N LYS A 97 30.55 -5.06 -0.26
CA LYS A 97 31.21 -6.33 0.12
C LYS A 97 30.97 -7.47 -0.87
N VAL A 98 29.80 -7.48 -1.50
CA VAL A 98 29.35 -8.57 -2.39
C VAL A 98 28.74 -7.97 -3.65
N TYR A 99 29.10 -8.54 -4.79
CA TYR A 99 28.47 -8.15 -6.06
C TYR A 99 27.04 -8.67 -6.14
N ILE A 100 26.09 -7.76 -5.90
CA ILE A 100 24.65 -8.01 -6.02
C ILE A 100 24.07 -6.97 -6.98
N PRO A 101 23.25 -7.36 -7.98
CA PRO A 101 22.56 -6.42 -8.85
C PRO A 101 21.71 -5.44 -8.03
N LYS A 102 21.94 -4.14 -8.21
CA LYS A 102 21.34 -3.08 -7.36
C LYS A 102 19.82 -3.06 -7.38
N TYR A 103 19.17 -3.50 -8.46
CA TYR A 103 17.71 -3.53 -8.59
C TYR A 103 17.04 -4.53 -7.61
N ILE A 104 17.79 -5.48 -7.06
CA ILE A 104 17.25 -6.48 -6.12
C ILE A 104 16.78 -5.81 -4.82
N PHE A 105 17.43 -4.75 -4.36
CA PHE A 105 17.07 -4.07 -3.12
C PHE A 105 15.74 -3.32 -3.21
N PRO A 106 15.47 -2.48 -4.24
CA PRO A 106 14.14 -1.89 -4.43
C PRO A 106 13.05 -2.96 -4.66
N LEU A 107 13.35 -3.98 -5.46
CA LEU A 107 12.42 -5.08 -5.72
C LEU A 107 12.04 -5.81 -4.42
N GLU A 108 13.01 -6.09 -3.56
CA GLU A 108 12.78 -6.72 -2.25
C GLU A 108 11.82 -5.89 -1.40
N LYS A 109 12.01 -4.57 -1.33
CA LYS A 109 11.14 -3.67 -0.55
C LYS A 109 9.72 -3.63 -1.07
N VAL A 110 9.53 -3.60 -2.39
CA VAL A 110 8.19 -3.63 -2.98
C VAL A 110 7.51 -4.97 -2.71
N MET A 111 8.22 -6.09 -2.85
CA MET A 111 7.67 -7.41 -2.54
C MET A 111 7.37 -7.59 -1.05
N PHE A 112 8.21 -7.05 -0.17
CA PHE A 112 7.96 -7.02 1.27
C PHE A 112 6.66 -6.25 1.59
N ALA A 113 6.49 -5.04 1.02
CA ALA A 113 5.29 -4.23 1.20
C ALA A 113 4.04 -4.96 0.66
N PHE A 114 4.18 -5.67 -0.48
CA PHE A 114 3.10 -6.47 -1.04
C PHE A 114 2.66 -7.60 -0.11
N VAL A 115 3.61 -8.36 0.45
CA VAL A 115 3.30 -9.39 1.45
C VAL A 115 2.63 -8.80 2.69
N ASN A 116 3.10 -7.64 3.14
CA ASN A 116 2.50 -6.93 4.27
C ASN A 116 1.05 -6.50 3.98
N MET A 117 0.76 -6.02 2.76
CA MET A 117 -0.59 -5.70 2.31
C MET A 117 -1.50 -6.94 2.32
N LEU A 118 -0.99 -8.12 1.89
CA LEU A 118 -1.78 -9.35 1.94
C LEU A 118 -2.22 -9.71 3.37
N PHE A 119 -1.35 -9.51 4.37
CA PHE A 119 -1.75 -9.64 5.77
C PHE A 119 -2.80 -8.59 6.16
N SER A 120 -2.65 -7.36 5.71
CA SER A 120 -3.61 -6.30 5.99
C SER A 120 -4.98 -6.53 5.34
N MET A 121 -5.07 -7.30 4.25
CA MET A 121 -6.35 -7.70 3.64
C MET A 121 -7.20 -8.57 4.57
N ILE A 122 -6.60 -9.27 5.54
CA ILE A 122 -7.33 -10.01 6.57
C ILE A 122 -8.22 -9.05 7.37
N ALA A 123 -7.76 -7.81 7.59
CA ALA A 123 -8.56 -6.77 8.22
C ALA A 123 -9.83 -6.44 7.43
N LEU A 124 -9.74 -6.39 6.10
CA LEU A 124 -10.90 -6.15 5.23
C LEU A 124 -11.92 -7.30 5.36
N VAL A 125 -11.44 -8.54 5.35
CA VAL A 125 -12.32 -9.73 5.51
C VAL A 125 -13.00 -9.73 6.88
N ILE A 126 -12.27 -9.39 7.95
CA ILE A 126 -12.83 -9.28 9.30
C ILE A 126 -13.88 -8.17 9.34
N MET A 127 -13.60 -6.99 8.78
CA MET A 127 -14.54 -5.87 8.76
C MET A 127 -15.82 -6.22 7.99
N MET A 128 -15.71 -6.89 6.84
CA MET A 128 -16.85 -7.40 6.10
C MET A 128 -17.70 -8.38 6.93
N GLY A 129 -17.04 -9.29 7.66
CA GLY A 129 -17.70 -10.23 8.56
C GLY A 129 -18.48 -9.52 9.69
N VAL A 130 -17.83 -8.57 10.35
CA VAL A 130 -18.42 -7.77 11.45
C VAL A 130 -19.62 -6.94 10.96
N THR A 131 -19.50 -6.35 9.77
CA THR A 131 -20.63 -5.61 9.15
C THR A 131 -21.77 -6.53 8.79
N LYS A 132 -21.51 -7.74 8.26
CA LYS A 132 -22.54 -8.71 7.93
C LYS A 132 -23.29 -9.23 9.15
N LEU A 133 -22.62 -9.27 10.32
CA LEU A 133 -23.24 -9.59 11.62
C LEU A 133 -24.07 -8.43 12.19
N GLY A 134 -24.09 -7.27 11.55
CA GLY A 134 -24.82 -6.08 12.01
C GLY A 134 -24.23 -5.39 13.23
N ILE A 135 -22.97 -5.67 13.57
CA ILE A 135 -22.29 -5.06 14.73
C ILE A 135 -21.81 -3.64 14.38
N ILE A 136 -21.31 -3.45 13.18
CA ILE A 136 -20.85 -2.14 12.67
C ILE A 136 -21.38 -1.96 11.25
N GLY A 137 -22.07 -0.84 10.98
CA GLY A 137 -22.61 -0.55 9.66
C GLY A 137 -23.93 -1.27 9.37
N SER A 138 -24.33 -1.30 8.09
CA SER A 138 -25.58 -1.90 7.62
C SER A 138 -25.30 -3.20 6.87
N ALA A 139 -25.81 -4.30 7.39
CA ALA A 139 -25.70 -5.62 6.74
C ALA A 139 -26.50 -5.68 5.43
N ALA A 140 -27.58 -4.89 5.31
CA ALA A 140 -28.45 -4.84 4.12
C ALA A 140 -27.71 -4.25 2.89
N ASP A 141 -26.80 -3.31 3.12
CA ASP A 141 -26.06 -2.61 2.06
C ASP A 141 -24.78 -3.36 1.65
N LEU A 142 -24.48 -4.51 2.27
CA LEU A 142 -23.28 -5.28 1.99
C LEU A 142 -23.58 -6.47 1.06
N ASN A 143 -23.47 -6.25 -0.24
CA ASN A 143 -23.56 -7.32 -1.24
C ASN A 143 -22.17 -7.95 -1.48
N ILE A 144 -21.96 -9.13 -0.89
CA ILE A 144 -20.75 -9.92 -1.15
C ILE A 144 -20.99 -10.71 -2.44
N SER A 145 -20.47 -10.21 -3.55
CA SER A 145 -20.56 -10.83 -4.87
C SER A 145 -19.21 -11.37 -5.32
N TRP A 146 -19.18 -12.18 -6.36
CA TRP A 146 -17.98 -12.63 -7.03
C TRP A 146 -17.06 -11.50 -7.51
N THR A 147 -17.58 -10.28 -7.62
CA THR A 147 -16.80 -9.07 -7.95
C THR A 147 -15.66 -8.78 -6.97
N ILE A 148 -15.68 -9.34 -5.75
CA ILE A 148 -14.57 -9.24 -4.79
C ILE A 148 -13.28 -9.81 -5.38
N VAL A 149 -13.36 -10.84 -6.23
CA VAL A 149 -12.20 -11.41 -6.90
C VAL A 149 -11.54 -10.38 -7.83
N LEU A 150 -12.30 -9.46 -8.38
CA LEU A 150 -11.76 -8.39 -9.23
C LEU A 150 -10.85 -7.42 -8.46
N PHE A 151 -10.87 -7.43 -7.12
CA PHE A 151 -9.97 -6.62 -6.29
C PHE A 151 -8.48 -6.98 -6.52
N PHE A 152 -8.19 -8.20 -6.97
CA PHE A 152 -6.83 -8.58 -7.35
C PHE A 152 -6.28 -7.81 -8.56
N ILE A 153 -7.15 -7.29 -9.43
CA ILE A 153 -6.73 -6.53 -10.63
C ILE A 153 -6.07 -5.21 -10.23
N PRO A 154 -6.74 -4.28 -9.49
CA PRO A 154 -6.10 -3.05 -9.03
C PRO A 154 -4.88 -3.31 -8.14
N MET A 155 -4.88 -4.39 -7.36
CA MET A 155 -3.75 -4.78 -6.53
C MET A 155 -2.51 -5.12 -7.37
N LEU A 156 -2.65 -5.92 -8.44
CA LEU A 156 -1.57 -6.22 -9.38
C LEU A 156 -1.13 -4.98 -10.16
N TYR A 157 -2.08 -4.14 -10.56
CA TYR A 157 -1.79 -2.89 -11.25
C TYR A 157 -0.91 -1.98 -10.39
N THR A 158 -1.31 -1.80 -9.13
CA THR A 158 -0.55 -1.02 -8.16
C THR A 158 0.82 -1.63 -7.85
N LEU A 159 0.94 -2.98 -7.85
CA LEU A 159 2.23 -3.66 -7.68
C LEU A 159 3.19 -3.30 -8.82
N VAL A 160 2.76 -3.41 -10.08
CA VAL A 160 3.58 -3.08 -11.26
C VAL A 160 3.94 -1.59 -11.26
N PHE A 161 2.98 -0.72 -10.96
CA PHE A 161 3.19 0.71 -10.85
C PHE A 161 4.22 1.04 -9.76
N SER A 162 4.06 0.47 -8.55
CA SER A 162 4.98 0.68 -7.42
C SER A 162 6.39 0.15 -7.69
N LEU A 163 6.53 -0.94 -8.44
CA LEU A 163 7.83 -1.44 -8.90
C LEU A 163 8.51 -0.43 -9.82
N GLY A 164 7.82 0.07 -10.83
CA GLY A 164 8.37 1.05 -11.77
C GLY A 164 8.78 2.34 -11.06
N LEU A 165 7.86 2.92 -10.29
CA LEU A 165 8.11 4.16 -9.55
C LEU A 165 9.21 3.97 -8.48
N GLY A 166 9.18 2.86 -7.74
CA GLY A 166 10.17 2.54 -6.71
C GLY A 166 11.58 2.40 -7.27
N LEU A 167 11.76 1.78 -8.44
CA LEU A 167 13.05 1.68 -9.12
C LEU A 167 13.58 3.06 -9.56
N ILE A 168 12.70 3.92 -10.09
CA ILE A 168 13.07 5.29 -10.48
C ILE A 168 13.49 6.09 -9.25
N LEU A 169 12.67 6.09 -8.19
CA LEU A 169 12.96 6.80 -6.95
C LEU A 169 14.25 6.29 -6.29
N ALA A 170 14.48 4.98 -6.28
CA ALA A 170 15.71 4.39 -5.75
C ALA A 170 16.95 4.85 -6.50
N ALA A 171 16.87 4.98 -7.82
CA ALA A 171 17.97 5.49 -8.65
C ALA A 171 18.22 6.99 -8.39
N VAL A 172 17.17 7.80 -8.36
CA VAL A 172 17.26 9.26 -8.14
C VAL A 172 17.78 9.57 -6.74
N ASN A 173 17.34 8.84 -5.71
CA ASN A 173 17.74 9.05 -4.32
C ASN A 173 19.25 8.76 -4.07
N VAL A 174 19.91 7.97 -4.92
CA VAL A 174 21.35 7.77 -4.84
C VAL A 174 22.12 9.07 -5.14
N TYR A 175 21.60 9.89 -6.06
CA TYR A 175 22.21 11.15 -6.48
C TYR A 175 21.71 12.35 -5.66
N PHE A 176 20.42 12.38 -5.37
CA PHE A 176 19.72 13.50 -4.72
C PHE A 176 18.99 13.01 -3.47
N ARG A 177 19.57 13.19 -2.29
CA ARG A 177 19.02 12.75 -1.01
C ARG A 177 17.73 13.48 -0.60
N ASP A 178 17.58 14.72 -1.06
CA ASP A 178 16.42 15.56 -0.74
C ASP A 178 15.12 15.07 -1.39
N VAL A 179 15.22 14.17 -2.37
CA VAL A 179 14.06 13.52 -3.01
C VAL A 179 13.15 12.85 -1.98
N GLY A 180 13.73 12.32 -0.88
CA GLY A 180 12.95 11.71 0.19
C GLY A 180 11.96 12.69 0.84
N HIS A 181 12.39 13.92 1.11
CA HIS A 181 11.54 14.95 1.67
C HIS A 181 10.47 15.42 0.68
N LEU A 182 10.86 15.67 -0.56
CA LEU A 182 9.92 16.04 -1.62
C LEU A 182 8.88 14.96 -1.87
N TYR A 183 9.29 13.70 -1.90
CA TYR A 183 8.39 12.57 -2.12
C TYR A 183 7.40 12.38 -0.96
N SER A 184 7.79 12.62 0.28
CA SER A 184 6.89 12.55 1.43
C SER A 184 5.77 13.59 1.35
N VAL A 185 6.09 14.82 0.95
CA VAL A 185 5.10 15.88 0.72
C VAL A 185 4.19 15.53 -0.47
N TRP A 186 4.78 15.01 -1.55
CA TRP A 186 4.03 14.58 -2.72
C TRP A 186 3.03 13.47 -2.40
N THR A 187 3.44 12.44 -1.67
CA THR A 187 2.54 11.31 -1.30
C THR A 187 1.42 11.75 -0.36
N MET A 188 1.69 12.72 0.53
CA MET A 188 0.63 13.30 1.36
C MET A 188 -0.40 14.03 0.51
N ALA A 189 0.03 14.90 -0.42
CA ALA A 189 -0.86 15.57 -1.36
C ALA A 189 -1.62 14.55 -2.23
N TRP A 190 -0.94 13.51 -2.68
CA TRP A 190 -1.53 12.45 -3.50
C TRP A 190 -2.62 11.68 -2.77
N MET A 191 -2.45 11.41 -1.47
CA MET A 191 -3.49 10.79 -0.64
C MET A 191 -4.78 11.62 -0.61
N TYR A 192 -4.66 12.94 -0.47
CA TYR A 192 -5.81 13.84 -0.50
C TYR A 192 -6.42 14.02 -1.90
N LEU A 193 -5.63 13.84 -2.95
CA LEU A 193 -6.10 13.85 -4.34
C LEU A 193 -6.68 12.49 -4.79
N THR A 194 -6.67 11.49 -3.90
CA THR A 194 -7.29 10.19 -4.16
C THR A 194 -8.56 10.09 -3.31
N PRO A 195 -9.74 9.77 -3.86
CA PRO A 195 -11.00 9.72 -3.12
C PRO A 195 -11.06 8.48 -2.21
N ILE A 196 -10.25 8.49 -1.15
CA ILE A 196 -10.18 7.42 -0.13
C ILE A 196 -10.93 7.84 1.12
N ILE A 197 -10.77 9.12 1.53
CA ILE A 197 -11.32 9.66 2.78
C ILE A 197 -12.69 10.29 2.54
N TYR A 198 -12.97 10.71 1.33
CA TYR A 198 -14.23 11.35 0.94
C TYR A 198 -14.83 10.67 -0.29
N PRO A 199 -16.16 10.64 -0.41
CA PRO A 199 -16.83 10.04 -1.55
C PRO A 199 -16.79 10.98 -2.76
N MET A 200 -16.86 10.39 -3.96
CA MET A 200 -16.72 11.10 -5.24
C MET A 200 -17.78 12.19 -5.45
N ASN A 201 -18.99 12.01 -4.95
CA ASN A 201 -20.09 12.98 -5.06
C ASN A 201 -19.76 14.36 -4.47
N VAL A 202 -18.83 14.43 -3.50
CA VAL A 202 -18.37 15.70 -2.90
C VAL A 202 -17.53 16.53 -3.89
N VAL A 203 -16.88 15.87 -4.84
CA VAL A 203 -15.90 16.49 -5.77
C VAL A 203 -16.50 16.66 -7.17
N GLU A 204 -17.59 15.97 -7.48
CA GLU A 204 -18.30 16.09 -8.76
C GLU A 204 -18.72 17.54 -9.02
N GLY A 205 -18.46 18.02 -10.23
CA GLY A 205 -18.75 19.40 -10.64
C GLY A 205 -17.72 20.45 -10.19
N THR A 206 -16.68 20.09 -9.43
CA THR A 206 -15.61 21.00 -9.04
C THR A 206 -14.41 20.92 -9.99
N TRP A 207 -13.59 21.98 -10.03
CA TRP A 207 -12.33 21.99 -10.79
C TRP A 207 -11.35 20.89 -10.32
N ALA A 208 -11.46 20.47 -9.07
CA ALA A 208 -10.64 19.42 -8.47
C ALA A 208 -10.82 18.07 -9.17
N MET A 209 -11.99 17.80 -9.76
CA MET A 209 -12.27 16.58 -10.51
C MET A 209 -11.31 16.38 -11.69
N ASN A 210 -10.91 17.47 -12.37
CA ASN A 210 -9.97 17.39 -13.49
C ASN A 210 -8.57 16.94 -13.03
N ILE A 211 -8.15 17.35 -11.83
CA ILE A 211 -6.86 16.94 -11.25
C ILE A 211 -6.95 15.47 -10.78
N ILE A 212 -8.05 15.09 -10.15
CA ILE A 212 -8.27 13.71 -9.68
C ILE A 212 -8.26 12.72 -10.83
N ARG A 213 -8.83 13.06 -11.99
CA ARG A 213 -8.79 12.22 -13.20
C ARG A 213 -7.39 12.01 -13.77
N LEU A 214 -6.43 12.88 -13.48
CA LEU A 214 -5.03 12.68 -13.86
C LEU A 214 -4.29 11.75 -12.90
N ASN A 215 -4.89 11.41 -11.77
CA ASN A 215 -4.29 10.57 -10.76
C ASN A 215 -4.36 9.08 -11.18
N PRO A 216 -3.22 8.38 -11.34
CA PRO A 216 -3.21 6.97 -11.72
C PRO A 216 -3.85 6.04 -10.68
N MET A 217 -4.00 6.49 -9.43
CA MET A 217 -4.66 5.74 -8.36
C MET A 217 -6.18 5.96 -8.31
N TYR A 218 -6.73 6.77 -9.23
CA TYR A 218 -8.16 6.99 -9.36
C TYR A 218 -8.84 5.85 -10.13
N TYR A 219 -8.16 5.25 -11.10
CA TYR A 219 -8.62 4.15 -11.94
C TYR A 219 -8.26 2.80 -11.31
#